data_e4e86e7c77665b2c915a4ddeb5425130
#
_entry.id   e4e86e7c77665b2c915a4ddeb5425130
#
_cell.length_a   1.000
_cell.length_b   1.000
_cell.length_c   1.000
_cell.angle_alpha   90.00
_cell.angle_beta   90.00
_cell.angle_gamma   90.00
#
_symmetry.space_group_name_H-M   'P 1'
#
loop_
_entity.id
_entity.type
_entity.pdbx_description
1 polymer ?
#
loop_
_entity_poly.entity_id
_entity_poly.type
_entity_poly.pdbx_seq_one_letter_code
_entity_poly.pdbx_strand_id
1 'polypeptide(L)'
;METRLPAFIPKTWDLPDAIRRRLGDQAGRQRAMDEAGHLLLILHNPPRPEDNEVRHPAVFWLNPAGEWKSAPTAGGLSSLQQLLADFRTAVRQLDEKVDAAKTPRDYFDVMRGINPLLRCTRSLLSVMEDARKARPDERRLIILRDEAVETERGADLLANDARSGMEFSLAESGELQAHQAQIANHEARRLNRLVGFFFPLATLVAVFGMSDPSEVLRAAGFWPVVLLGMLLGLAVLLLIRRSRA
;
A
#
# COMPACT_ATOMS: atom_id res chain seq x y z
N MET A 1 -26.76 41.07 1.17
CA MET A 1 -25.45 40.64 0.63
C MET A 1 -25.68 39.35 -0.17
N GLU A 2 -25.73 39.47 -1.50
CA GLU A 2 -25.98 38.34 -2.38
C GLU A 2 -24.79 37.33 -2.25
N THR A 3 -25.05 36.17 -1.72
CA THR A 3 -24.02 35.13 -1.55
C THR A 3 -23.70 34.58 -2.96
N ARG A 4 -22.56 34.96 -3.51
CA ARG A 4 -22.09 34.51 -4.83
C ARG A 4 -21.93 33.00 -4.82
N LEU A 5 -22.54 32.29 -5.78
CA LEU A 5 -22.39 30.86 -5.93
C LEU A 5 -20.93 30.49 -6.29
N PRO A 6 -20.38 29.44 -5.72
CA PRO A 6 -19.04 28.95 -6.07
C PRO A 6 -18.98 28.44 -7.51
N ALA A 7 -17.78 28.41 -8.10
CA ALA A 7 -17.57 28.09 -9.51
C ALA A 7 -18.06 26.68 -9.93
N PHE A 8 -18.12 25.73 -9.00
CA PHE A 8 -18.58 24.36 -9.27
C PHE A 8 -20.12 24.22 -9.27
N ILE A 9 -20.87 25.27 -8.91
CA ILE A 9 -22.34 25.33 -8.98
C ILE A 9 -22.75 26.19 -10.15
N PRO A 10 -23.59 25.72 -11.09
CA PRO A 10 -24.11 26.52 -12.18
C PRO A 10 -24.90 27.73 -11.68
N LYS A 11 -24.64 28.90 -12.22
CA LYS A 11 -25.34 30.16 -11.85
C LYS A 11 -26.84 30.13 -12.16
N THR A 12 -27.26 29.21 -13.04
CA THR A 12 -28.66 29.02 -13.43
C THR A 12 -29.48 28.22 -12.42
N TRP A 13 -28.84 27.69 -11.37
CA TRP A 13 -29.53 26.94 -10.32
C TRP A 13 -30.09 27.87 -9.26
N ASP A 14 -31.42 27.84 -9.09
CA ASP A 14 -32.10 28.62 -8.07
C ASP A 14 -32.11 27.86 -6.74
N LEU A 15 -30.99 27.92 -6.00
CA LEU A 15 -30.84 27.31 -4.70
C LEU A 15 -31.33 28.25 -3.60
N PRO A 16 -31.99 27.72 -2.54
CA PRO A 16 -32.38 28.53 -1.38
C PRO A 16 -31.17 29.16 -0.68
N ASP A 17 -31.37 30.35 -0.09
CA ASP A 17 -30.31 31.06 0.65
C ASP A 17 -29.70 30.25 1.80
N ALA A 18 -30.51 29.40 2.45
CA ALA A 18 -30.03 28.50 3.48
C ALA A 18 -28.99 27.52 2.98
N ILE A 19 -29.13 26.99 1.74
CA ILE A 19 -28.12 26.17 1.07
C ILE A 19 -26.93 27.02 0.63
N ARG A 20 -27.19 28.18 -0.02
CA ARG A 20 -26.13 29.07 -0.52
C ARG A 20 -25.14 29.49 0.56
N ARG A 21 -25.64 29.84 1.77
CA ARG A 21 -24.80 30.24 2.92
C ARG A 21 -23.91 29.12 3.48
N ARG A 22 -24.23 27.85 3.18
CA ARG A 22 -23.45 26.66 3.60
C ARG A 22 -22.43 26.22 2.55
N LEU A 23 -22.40 26.88 1.37
CA LEU A 23 -21.43 26.62 0.32
C LEU A 23 -20.17 27.46 0.57
N GLY A 24 -19.00 26.82 0.48
CA GLY A 24 -17.70 27.49 0.44
C GLY A 24 -17.23 27.66 -1.01
N ASP A 25 -16.13 28.37 -1.20
CA ASP A 25 -15.55 28.61 -2.54
C ASP A 25 -15.08 27.31 -3.23
N GLN A 26 -14.77 26.28 -2.44
CA GLN A 26 -14.41 24.95 -2.91
C GLN A 26 -15.46 23.91 -2.50
N ALA A 27 -15.54 22.81 -3.23
CA ALA A 27 -16.49 21.73 -2.97
C ALA A 27 -16.36 21.13 -1.56
N GLY A 28 -15.15 21.06 -1.03
CA GLY A 28 -14.87 20.55 0.31
C GLY A 28 -15.18 19.06 0.45
N ARG A 29 -15.82 18.66 1.55
CA ARG A 29 -16.22 17.26 1.79
C ARG A 29 -17.49 16.92 1.03
N GLN A 30 -17.64 15.66 0.63
CA GLN A 30 -18.91 15.13 0.12
C GLN A 30 -19.99 15.30 1.19
N ARG A 31 -21.17 15.78 0.79
CA ARG A 31 -22.30 16.04 1.71
C ARG A 31 -23.62 16.16 0.98
N ALA A 32 -24.71 15.87 1.69
CA ALA A 32 -26.07 16.20 1.30
C ALA A 32 -26.53 17.45 2.05
N MET A 33 -27.32 18.28 1.39
CA MET A 33 -27.99 19.42 1.97
C MET A 33 -29.46 19.38 1.54
N ASP A 34 -30.37 19.25 2.50
CA ASP A 34 -31.79 19.26 2.29
C ASP A 34 -32.40 20.52 2.95
N GLU A 35 -33.12 21.31 2.18
CA GLU A 35 -33.72 22.56 2.64
C GLU A 35 -34.86 23.01 1.74
N ALA A 36 -35.98 23.39 2.31
CA ALA A 36 -37.13 23.99 1.59
C ALA A 36 -37.57 23.20 0.34
N GLY A 37 -37.54 21.86 0.40
CA GLY A 37 -37.88 21.01 -0.74
C GLY A 37 -36.75 20.79 -1.75
N HIS A 38 -35.59 21.39 -1.56
CA HIS A 38 -34.40 21.18 -2.41
C HIS A 38 -33.46 20.20 -1.76
N LEU A 39 -32.92 19.23 -2.53
CA LEU A 39 -31.83 18.35 -2.11
C LEU A 39 -30.61 18.61 -3.00
N LEU A 40 -29.52 19.07 -2.40
CA LEU A 40 -28.24 19.27 -3.09
C LEU A 40 -27.23 18.23 -2.58
N LEU A 41 -26.69 17.42 -3.50
CA LEU A 41 -25.61 16.49 -3.25
C LEU A 41 -24.31 17.04 -3.83
N ILE A 42 -23.28 17.17 -3.00
CA ILE A 42 -21.92 17.49 -3.45
C ILE A 42 -21.11 16.21 -3.28
N LEU A 43 -20.76 15.59 -4.39
CA LEU A 43 -19.98 14.36 -4.50
C LEU A 43 -18.65 14.65 -5.19
N HIS A 44 -17.78 13.66 -5.26
CA HIS A 44 -16.53 13.70 -6.00
C HIS A 44 -16.48 12.57 -7.01
N ASN A 45 -15.79 12.78 -8.11
CA ASN A 45 -15.45 11.71 -9.04
C ASN A 45 -14.48 10.70 -8.37
N PRO A 46 -14.41 9.45 -8.86
CA PRO A 46 -13.41 8.50 -8.39
C PRO A 46 -12.01 9.11 -8.48
N PRO A 47 -11.17 8.97 -7.43
CA PRO A 47 -9.82 9.51 -7.44
C PRO A 47 -8.98 8.80 -8.50
N ARG A 48 -8.16 9.56 -9.22
CA ARG A 48 -7.20 9.04 -10.20
C ARG A 48 -5.80 9.07 -9.59
N PRO A 49 -4.89 8.19 -10.02
CA PRO A 49 -3.52 8.17 -9.52
C PRO A 49 -2.76 9.49 -9.71
N GLU A 50 -3.15 10.27 -10.74
CA GLU A 50 -2.54 11.55 -11.09
C GLU A 50 -3.13 12.74 -10.31
N ASP A 51 -4.26 12.55 -9.62
CA ASP A 51 -4.99 13.60 -8.93
C ASP A 51 -4.31 14.01 -7.61
N ASN A 52 -3.10 14.52 -7.59
CA ASN A 52 -2.37 15.02 -6.42
C ASN A 52 -3.27 15.81 -5.44
N GLU A 53 -4.17 15.12 -4.71
CA GLU A 53 -5.17 15.66 -3.78
C GLU A 53 -6.26 16.56 -4.39
N VAL A 54 -6.26 16.80 -5.71
CA VAL A 54 -7.29 17.58 -6.38
C VAL A 54 -8.60 16.79 -6.45
N ARG A 55 -9.63 17.32 -5.83
CA ARG A 55 -10.97 16.70 -5.81
C ARG A 55 -11.80 17.31 -6.94
N HIS A 56 -12.28 16.47 -7.84
CA HIS A 56 -13.17 16.89 -8.93
C HIS A 56 -14.62 16.75 -8.48
N PRO A 57 -15.32 17.87 -8.20
CA PRO A 57 -16.69 17.81 -7.72
C PRO A 57 -17.66 17.38 -8.81
N ALA A 58 -18.63 16.56 -8.40
CA ALA A 58 -19.85 16.25 -9.16
C ALA A 58 -21.05 16.66 -8.28
N VAL A 59 -21.86 17.57 -8.76
CA VAL A 59 -22.98 18.12 -8.01
C VAL A 59 -24.31 17.72 -8.63
N PHE A 60 -25.26 17.37 -7.77
CA PHE A 60 -26.60 16.93 -8.17
C PHE A 60 -27.62 17.68 -7.33
N TRP A 61 -28.63 18.19 -8.01
CA TRP A 61 -29.68 18.97 -7.40
C TRP A 61 -31.05 18.44 -7.79
N LEU A 62 -31.82 18.02 -6.79
CA LEU A 62 -33.24 17.75 -6.91
C LEU A 62 -34.00 18.99 -6.48
N ASN A 63 -34.76 19.58 -7.40
CA ASN A 63 -35.59 20.76 -7.12
C ASN A 63 -36.95 20.34 -6.51
N PRO A 64 -37.76 21.29 -5.97
CA PRO A 64 -39.06 20.97 -5.41
C PRO A 64 -40.07 20.43 -6.43
N ALA A 65 -39.85 20.64 -7.73
CA ALA A 65 -40.68 20.06 -8.79
C ALA A 65 -40.35 18.59 -9.10
N GLY A 66 -39.34 17.98 -8.39
CA GLY A 66 -38.94 16.61 -8.61
C GLY A 66 -37.95 16.40 -9.77
N GLU A 67 -37.38 17.47 -10.31
CA GLU A 67 -36.44 17.43 -11.42
C GLU A 67 -35.00 17.34 -10.90
N TRP A 68 -34.23 16.36 -11.41
CA TRP A 68 -32.81 16.23 -11.15
C TRP A 68 -31.99 17.04 -12.16
N LYS A 69 -31.03 17.81 -11.65
CA LYS A 69 -30.01 18.52 -12.44
C LYS A 69 -28.63 18.12 -11.96
N SER A 70 -27.62 18.15 -12.82
CA SER A 70 -26.24 17.82 -12.49
C SER A 70 -25.22 18.73 -13.15
N ALA A 71 -24.05 18.87 -12.54
CA ALA A 71 -22.90 19.60 -13.05
C ALA A 71 -21.59 18.92 -12.58
N PRO A 72 -20.49 18.97 -13.36
CA PRO A 72 -20.33 19.68 -14.65
C PRO A 72 -21.06 18.99 -15.81
N THR A 73 -21.31 17.68 -15.71
CA THR A 73 -22.01 16.92 -16.76
C THR A 73 -23.52 17.04 -16.59
N ALA A 74 -24.20 17.54 -17.60
CA ALA A 74 -25.65 17.55 -17.63
C ALA A 74 -26.22 16.13 -17.78
N GLY A 75 -27.39 15.88 -17.16
CA GLY A 75 -28.03 14.54 -17.21
C GLY A 75 -28.83 14.22 -15.93
N GLY A 76 -28.66 15.04 -14.89
CA GLY A 76 -29.39 14.88 -13.63
C GLY A 76 -29.16 13.50 -13.02
N LEU A 77 -30.25 12.73 -12.87
CA LEU A 77 -30.17 11.39 -12.24
C LEU A 77 -29.32 10.39 -13.02
N SER A 78 -29.33 10.43 -14.36
CA SER A 78 -28.50 9.53 -15.18
C SER A 78 -27.01 9.79 -14.98
N SER A 79 -26.61 11.05 -14.76
CA SER A 79 -25.24 11.39 -14.42
C SER A 79 -24.84 10.88 -13.02
N LEU A 80 -25.78 10.81 -12.06
CA LEU A 80 -25.53 10.23 -10.75
C LEU A 80 -25.36 8.71 -10.86
N GLN A 81 -26.17 8.03 -11.66
CA GLN A 81 -26.01 6.62 -11.98
C GLN A 81 -24.66 6.33 -12.64
N GLN A 82 -24.27 7.18 -13.60
CA GLN A 82 -22.95 7.05 -14.24
C GLN A 82 -21.81 7.21 -13.24
N LEU A 83 -21.90 8.18 -12.31
CA LEU A 83 -20.89 8.37 -11.27
C LEU A 83 -20.71 7.09 -10.42
N LEU A 84 -21.81 6.44 -10.03
CA LEU A 84 -21.73 5.16 -9.29
C LEU A 84 -21.13 4.04 -10.14
N ALA A 85 -21.47 3.97 -11.43
CA ALA A 85 -20.88 3.03 -12.37
C ALA A 85 -19.36 3.27 -12.55
N ASP A 86 -18.92 4.53 -12.55
CA ASP A 86 -17.50 4.89 -12.62
C ASP A 86 -16.74 4.42 -11.37
N PHE A 87 -17.33 4.55 -10.18
CA PHE A 87 -16.76 4.01 -8.94
C PHE A 87 -16.62 2.49 -8.99
N ARG A 88 -17.66 1.77 -9.44
CA ARG A 88 -17.59 0.29 -9.61
C ARG A 88 -16.49 -0.10 -10.60
N THR A 89 -16.35 0.66 -11.67
CA THR A 89 -15.30 0.43 -12.67
C THR A 89 -13.92 0.64 -12.08
N ALA A 90 -13.74 1.69 -11.27
CA ALA A 90 -12.48 1.95 -10.57
C ALA A 90 -12.11 0.83 -9.57
N VAL A 91 -13.09 0.31 -8.83
CA VAL A 91 -12.89 -0.85 -7.93
C VAL A 91 -12.43 -2.06 -8.73
N ARG A 92 -13.13 -2.41 -9.81
CA ARG A 92 -12.77 -3.57 -10.66
C ARG A 92 -11.38 -3.44 -11.28
N GLN A 93 -11.00 -2.25 -11.75
CA GLN A 93 -9.67 -2.01 -12.32
C GLN A 93 -8.54 -2.19 -11.30
N LEU A 94 -8.81 -1.88 -10.03
CA LEU A 94 -7.85 -2.11 -8.95
C LEU A 94 -7.83 -3.58 -8.52
N ASP A 95 -8.97 -4.28 -8.58
CA ASP A 95 -9.09 -5.71 -8.33
C ASP A 95 -8.22 -6.53 -9.31
N GLU A 96 -8.34 -6.24 -10.61
CA GLU A 96 -7.48 -6.83 -11.64
C GLU A 96 -5.97 -6.61 -11.37
N LYS A 97 -5.61 -5.47 -10.75
CA LYS A 97 -4.21 -5.20 -10.37
C LYS A 97 -3.78 -5.96 -9.11
N VAL A 98 -4.69 -6.19 -8.16
CA VAL A 98 -4.41 -7.04 -6.98
C VAL A 98 -4.17 -8.46 -7.42
N ASP A 99 -5.01 -9.00 -8.32
CA ASP A 99 -4.85 -10.35 -8.88
C ASP A 99 -3.53 -10.54 -9.65
N ALA A 100 -3.05 -9.49 -10.31
CA ALA A 100 -1.80 -9.50 -11.04
C ALA A 100 -0.55 -9.28 -10.16
N ALA A 101 -0.71 -8.79 -8.92
CA ALA A 101 0.38 -8.47 -8.00
C ALA A 101 1.05 -9.75 -7.49
N LYS A 102 2.40 -9.76 -7.47
CA LYS A 102 3.21 -10.91 -7.03
C LYS A 102 4.23 -10.54 -5.96
N THR A 103 4.63 -9.28 -5.92
CA THR A 103 5.66 -8.82 -4.99
C THR A 103 5.07 -7.85 -3.96
N PRO A 104 5.71 -7.70 -2.78
CA PRO A 104 5.27 -6.71 -1.80
C PRO A 104 5.19 -5.30 -2.39
N ARG A 105 6.04 -5.00 -3.35
CA ARG A 105 6.07 -3.71 -4.05
C ARG A 105 4.83 -3.52 -4.92
N ASP A 106 4.41 -4.56 -5.65
CA ASP A 106 3.21 -4.50 -6.50
C ASP A 106 1.98 -4.21 -5.64
N TYR A 107 1.80 -4.95 -4.54
CA TYR A 107 0.70 -4.72 -3.60
C TYR A 107 0.72 -3.31 -3.00
N PHE A 108 1.90 -2.81 -2.62
CA PHE A 108 2.04 -1.46 -2.10
C PHE A 108 1.60 -0.40 -3.12
N ASP A 109 2.02 -0.55 -4.38
CA ASP A 109 1.67 0.40 -5.44
C ASP A 109 0.16 0.38 -5.75
N VAL A 110 -0.48 -0.79 -5.71
CA VAL A 110 -1.94 -0.91 -5.86
C VAL A 110 -2.68 -0.30 -4.66
N MET A 111 -2.21 -0.53 -3.43
CA MET A 111 -2.81 0.04 -2.21
C MET A 111 -2.82 1.58 -2.19
N ARG A 112 -1.86 2.22 -2.86
CA ARG A 112 -1.86 3.69 -3.04
C ARG A 112 -3.09 4.18 -3.81
N GLY A 113 -3.64 3.38 -4.73
CA GLY A 113 -4.89 3.67 -5.42
C GLY A 113 -6.13 3.29 -4.61
N ILE A 114 -6.09 2.14 -3.93
CA ILE A 114 -7.22 1.60 -3.16
C ILE A 114 -7.60 2.52 -1.99
N ASN A 115 -6.64 2.98 -1.21
CA ASN A 115 -6.90 3.77 -0.01
C ASN A 115 -7.67 5.08 -0.26
N PRO A 116 -7.32 5.91 -1.27
CA PRO A 116 -8.13 7.08 -1.62
C PRO A 116 -9.53 6.70 -2.12
N LEU A 117 -9.65 5.63 -2.92
CA LEU A 117 -10.93 5.15 -3.45
C LEU A 117 -11.84 4.72 -2.31
N LEU A 118 -11.36 3.90 -1.36
CA LEU A 118 -12.13 3.44 -0.20
C LEU A 118 -12.62 4.61 0.67
N ARG A 119 -11.78 5.63 0.90
CA ARG A 119 -12.23 6.83 1.62
C ARG A 119 -13.33 7.59 0.85
N CYS A 120 -13.21 7.64 -0.48
CA CYS A 120 -14.17 8.33 -1.32
C CYS A 120 -15.51 7.58 -1.37
N THR A 121 -15.51 6.25 -1.49
CA THR A 121 -16.72 5.40 -1.50
C THR A 121 -17.44 5.44 -0.17
N ARG A 122 -16.73 5.42 0.98
CA ARG A 122 -17.34 5.58 2.31
C ARG A 122 -18.04 6.93 2.46
N SER A 123 -17.42 8.01 1.97
CA SER A 123 -18.04 9.32 1.99
C SER A 123 -19.25 9.41 1.04
N LEU A 124 -19.16 8.79 -0.13
CA LEU A 124 -20.25 8.67 -1.10
C LEU A 124 -21.45 7.94 -0.47
N LEU A 125 -21.23 6.77 0.16
CA LEU A 125 -22.27 6.01 0.84
C LEU A 125 -22.96 6.85 1.93
N SER A 126 -22.20 7.54 2.79
CA SER A 126 -22.76 8.41 3.83
C SER A 126 -23.68 9.48 3.23
N VAL A 127 -23.30 10.09 2.11
CA VAL A 127 -24.13 11.11 1.43
C VAL A 127 -25.40 10.48 0.85
N MET A 128 -25.31 9.28 0.25
CA MET A 128 -26.46 8.57 -0.29
C MET A 128 -27.46 8.14 0.82
N GLU A 129 -26.94 7.75 1.99
CA GLU A 129 -27.76 7.47 3.17
C GLU A 129 -28.48 8.73 3.68
N ASP A 130 -27.77 9.86 3.77
CA ASP A 130 -28.35 11.13 4.19
C ASP A 130 -29.41 11.63 3.17
N ALA A 131 -29.13 11.50 1.88
CA ALA A 131 -30.08 11.82 0.82
C ALA A 131 -31.34 10.96 0.93
N ARG A 132 -31.19 9.67 1.21
CA ARG A 132 -32.32 8.73 1.39
C ARG A 132 -33.17 9.07 2.62
N LYS A 133 -32.52 9.45 3.74
CA LYS A 133 -33.21 9.91 4.95
C LYS A 133 -33.98 11.19 4.68
N ALA A 134 -33.38 12.14 3.94
CA ALA A 134 -34.01 13.42 3.62
C ALA A 134 -35.19 13.28 2.65
N ARG A 135 -35.16 12.30 1.74
CA ARG A 135 -36.18 12.06 0.72
C ARG A 135 -36.67 10.59 0.74
N PRO A 136 -37.43 10.18 1.75
CA PRO A 136 -37.93 8.82 1.87
C PRO A 136 -38.88 8.42 0.74
N ASP A 137 -39.53 9.36 0.08
CA ASP A 137 -40.49 9.12 -1.00
C ASP A 137 -39.83 8.96 -2.37
N GLU A 138 -38.54 9.38 -2.54
CA GLU A 138 -37.82 9.24 -3.80
C GLU A 138 -37.26 7.82 -3.96
N ARG A 139 -38.05 6.96 -4.61
CA ARG A 139 -37.72 5.54 -4.78
C ARG A 139 -36.39 5.28 -5.49
N ARG A 140 -35.98 6.17 -6.38
CA ARG A 140 -34.72 6.04 -7.13
C ARG A 140 -33.49 6.13 -6.22
N LEU A 141 -33.57 6.86 -5.10
CA LEU A 141 -32.51 6.93 -4.11
C LEU A 141 -32.28 5.61 -3.38
N ILE A 142 -33.28 4.69 -3.33
CA ILE A 142 -33.08 3.36 -2.73
C ILE A 142 -32.05 2.59 -3.56
N ILE A 143 -32.26 2.50 -4.86
CA ILE A 143 -31.38 1.76 -5.78
C ILE A 143 -29.97 2.35 -5.74
N LEU A 144 -29.86 3.68 -5.81
CA LEU A 144 -28.56 4.37 -5.82
C LEU A 144 -27.81 4.18 -4.48
N ARG A 145 -28.53 4.20 -3.35
CA ARG A 145 -27.94 3.90 -2.05
C ARG A 145 -27.43 2.46 -2.00
N ASP A 146 -28.22 1.49 -2.49
CA ASP A 146 -27.84 0.09 -2.50
C ASP A 146 -26.63 -0.16 -3.40
N GLU A 147 -26.55 0.52 -4.56
CA GLU A 147 -25.35 0.51 -5.40
C GLU A 147 -24.12 1.12 -4.70
N ALA A 148 -24.31 2.17 -3.91
CA ALA A 148 -23.22 2.78 -3.13
C ALA A 148 -22.74 1.84 -2.02
N VAL A 149 -23.65 1.09 -1.34
CA VAL A 149 -23.32 0.05 -0.35
C VAL A 149 -22.45 -1.04 -0.98
N GLU A 150 -22.88 -1.59 -2.11
CA GLU A 150 -22.13 -2.64 -2.81
C GLU A 150 -20.76 -2.16 -3.28
N THR A 151 -20.69 -0.91 -3.74
CA THR A 151 -19.41 -0.32 -4.21
C THR A 151 -18.44 -0.09 -3.05
N GLU A 152 -18.94 0.41 -1.90
CA GLU A 152 -18.11 0.60 -0.70
C GLU A 152 -17.62 -0.73 -0.16
N ARG A 153 -18.51 -1.73 -0.07
CA ARG A 153 -18.17 -3.08 0.38
C ARG A 153 -17.12 -3.72 -0.53
N GLY A 154 -17.27 -3.58 -1.86
CA GLY A 154 -16.27 -4.07 -2.82
C GLY A 154 -14.91 -3.41 -2.61
N ALA A 155 -14.87 -2.10 -2.40
CA ALA A 155 -13.63 -1.37 -2.12
C ALA A 155 -12.99 -1.78 -0.77
N ASP A 156 -13.79 -2.07 0.26
CA ASP A 156 -13.31 -2.52 1.57
C ASP A 156 -12.72 -3.93 1.49
N LEU A 157 -13.41 -4.87 0.82
CA LEU A 157 -12.90 -6.21 0.58
C LEU A 157 -11.57 -6.17 -0.20
N LEU A 158 -11.54 -5.40 -1.28
CA LEU A 158 -10.34 -5.23 -2.08
C LEU A 158 -9.14 -4.68 -1.27
N ALA A 159 -9.39 -3.73 -0.36
CA ALA A 159 -8.36 -3.19 0.52
C ALA A 159 -7.81 -4.26 1.49
N ASN A 160 -8.67 -5.15 1.98
CA ASN A 160 -8.28 -6.25 2.85
C ASN A 160 -7.51 -7.33 2.09
N ASP A 161 -7.94 -7.68 0.87
CA ASP A 161 -7.28 -8.66 0.02
C ASP A 161 -5.87 -8.19 -0.38
N ALA A 162 -5.74 -6.93 -0.79
CA ALA A 162 -4.43 -6.33 -1.11
C ALA A 162 -3.48 -6.32 0.10
N ARG A 163 -4.02 -6.03 1.31
CA ARG A 163 -3.22 -6.07 2.55
C ARG A 163 -2.76 -7.46 2.88
N SER A 164 -3.67 -8.44 2.84
CA SER A 164 -3.38 -9.84 3.12
C SER A 164 -2.36 -10.41 2.11
N GLY A 165 -2.51 -10.08 0.83
CA GLY A 165 -1.57 -10.46 -0.21
C GLY A 165 -0.17 -9.86 0.01
N MET A 166 -0.10 -8.60 0.43
CA MET A 166 1.16 -7.94 0.79
C MET A 166 1.83 -8.62 1.98
N GLU A 167 1.07 -8.91 3.05
CA GLU A 167 1.59 -9.59 4.26
C GLU A 167 2.11 -10.99 3.92
N PHE A 168 1.37 -11.76 3.13
CA PHE A 168 1.81 -13.08 2.66
C PHE A 168 3.09 -13.00 1.83
N SER A 169 3.16 -12.09 0.86
CA SER A 169 4.33 -11.91 0.00
C SER A 169 5.57 -11.44 0.78
N LEU A 170 5.40 -10.64 1.85
CA LEU A 170 6.47 -10.26 2.77
C LEU A 170 6.98 -11.46 3.57
N ALA A 171 6.06 -12.29 4.08
CA ALA A 171 6.41 -13.50 4.84
C ALA A 171 7.20 -14.49 3.95
N GLU A 172 6.73 -14.78 2.74
CA GLU A 172 7.40 -15.64 1.77
C GLU A 172 8.81 -15.13 1.43
N SER A 173 8.94 -13.83 1.17
CA SER A 173 10.24 -13.20 0.92
C SER A 173 11.20 -13.34 2.11
N GLY A 174 10.66 -13.21 3.33
CA GLY A 174 11.41 -13.40 4.57
C GLY A 174 11.90 -14.83 4.75
N GLU A 175 11.07 -15.83 4.46
CA GLU A 175 11.46 -17.25 4.51
C GLU A 175 12.56 -17.57 3.51
N LEU A 176 12.45 -17.07 2.28
CA LEU A 176 13.49 -17.25 1.27
C LEU A 176 14.83 -16.65 1.70
N GLN A 177 14.81 -15.43 2.26
CA GLN A 177 16.01 -14.78 2.79
C GLN A 177 16.61 -15.54 3.97
N ALA A 178 15.79 -16.03 4.90
CA ALA A 178 16.23 -16.84 6.03
C ALA A 178 16.89 -18.14 5.56
N HIS A 179 16.31 -18.81 4.58
CA HIS A 179 16.87 -20.03 3.99
C HIS A 179 18.23 -19.75 3.31
N GLN A 180 18.33 -18.69 2.51
CA GLN A 180 19.60 -18.28 1.87
C GLN A 180 20.67 -17.92 2.92
N ALA A 181 20.28 -17.20 3.98
CA ALA A 181 21.18 -16.89 5.09
C ALA A 181 21.67 -18.14 5.83
N GLN A 182 20.83 -19.17 6.00
CA GLN A 182 21.23 -20.45 6.58
C GLN A 182 22.28 -21.16 5.73
N ILE A 183 22.09 -21.22 4.40
CA ILE A 183 23.06 -21.81 3.47
C ILE A 183 24.40 -21.06 3.56
N ALA A 184 24.38 -19.74 3.43
CA ALA A 184 25.59 -18.91 3.50
C ALA A 184 26.32 -19.05 4.84
N ASN A 185 25.59 -19.12 5.95
CA ASN A 185 26.17 -19.38 7.28
C ASN A 185 26.80 -20.77 7.39
N HIS A 186 26.23 -21.77 6.74
CA HIS A 186 26.80 -23.13 6.71
C HIS A 186 28.11 -23.15 5.93
N GLU A 187 28.18 -22.50 4.80
CA GLU A 187 29.39 -22.37 3.98
C GLU A 187 30.49 -21.57 4.71
N ALA A 188 30.10 -20.42 5.30
CA ALA A 188 31.01 -19.59 6.08
C ALA A 188 31.61 -20.37 7.28
N ARG A 189 30.80 -21.18 7.94
CA ARG A 189 31.29 -22.05 9.05
C ARG A 189 32.28 -23.11 8.57
N ARG A 190 32.08 -23.66 7.37
CA ARG A 190 32.99 -24.63 6.75
C ARG A 190 34.30 -23.95 6.41
N LEU A 191 34.25 -22.79 5.77
CA LEU A 191 35.42 -22.00 5.42
C LEU A 191 36.20 -21.56 6.68
N ASN A 192 35.52 -21.03 7.70
CA ASN A 192 36.15 -20.60 8.93
C ASN A 192 36.86 -21.77 9.67
N ARG A 193 36.34 -22.98 9.59
CA ARG A 193 37.02 -24.17 10.12
C ARG A 193 38.31 -24.50 9.37
N LEU A 194 38.27 -24.39 8.03
CA LEU A 194 39.47 -24.61 7.21
C LEU A 194 40.51 -23.53 7.49
N VAL A 195 40.12 -22.27 7.51
CA VAL A 195 41.03 -21.14 7.81
C VAL A 195 41.62 -21.28 9.22
N GLY A 196 40.78 -21.58 10.23
CA GLY A 196 41.22 -21.78 11.61
C GLY A 196 42.24 -22.93 11.76
N PHE A 197 42.14 -23.96 10.92
CA PHE A 197 43.13 -25.06 10.91
C PHE A 197 44.41 -24.67 10.17
N PHE A 198 44.30 -24.09 8.97
CA PHE A 198 45.46 -23.80 8.13
C PHE A 198 46.19 -22.50 8.48
N PHE A 199 45.52 -21.52 9.11
CA PHE A 199 46.12 -20.24 9.41
C PHE A 199 47.36 -20.35 10.33
N PRO A 200 47.36 -21.10 11.46
CA PRO A 200 48.56 -21.27 12.29
C PRO A 200 49.69 -21.96 11.51
N LEU A 201 49.36 -22.93 10.65
CA LEU A 201 50.36 -23.62 9.84
C LEU A 201 50.99 -22.69 8.83
N ALA A 202 50.17 -21.89 8.10
CA ALA A 202 50.66 -20.90 7.13
C ALA A 202 51.51 -19.82 7.78
N THR A 203 51.15 -19.35 8.98
CA THR A 203 51.94 -18.38 9.74
C THR A 203 53.27 -18.94 10.14
N LEU A 204 53.34 -20.19 10.63
CA LEU A 204 54.61 -20.84 10.95
C LEU A 204 55.51 -20.99 9.71
N VAL A 205 54.97 -21.47 8.60
CA VAL A 205 55.72 -21.63 7.35
C VAL A 205 56.22 -20.27 6.85
N ALA A 206 55.45 -19.19 6.98
CA ALA A 206 55.89 -17.84 6.59
C ALA A 206 57.03 -17.32 7.46
N VAL A 207 56.95 -17.49 8.79
CA VAL A 207 57.96 -17.05 9.73
C VAL A 207 59.27 -17.82 9.51
N PHE A 208 59.22 -19.15 9.37
CA PHE A 208 60.40 -19.97 9.11
C PHE A 208 60.93 -19.82 7.69
N GLY A 209 60.08 -19.49 6.70
CA GLY A 209 60.54 -19.24 5.34
C GLY A 209 61.26 -17.90 5.16
N MET A 210 61.14 -16.95 6.10
CA MET A 210 61.90 -15.69 6.13
C MET A 210 63.28 -15.82 6.81
N SER A 211 63.53 -16.89 7.56
CA SER A 211 64.82 -17.19 8.19
C SER A 211 65.68 -18.02 7.24
N ASP A 212 67.03 -17.88 7.32
CA ASP A 212 67.94 -18.67 6.46
C ASP A 212 67.70 -20.17 6.67
N PRO A 213 67.24 -20.92 5.65
CA PRO A 213 66.77 -22.31 5.83
C PRO A 213 67.88 -23.26 6.39
N SER A 214 69.13 -22.86 6.23
CA SER A 214 70.27 -23.69 6.63
C SER A 214 70.46 -23.76 8.14
N GLU A 215 70.15 -22.73 8.93
CA GLU A 215 70.29 -22.75 10.40
C GLU A 215 69.10 -23.36 11.11
N VAL A 216 67.86 -23.08 10.70
CA VAL A 216 66.65 -23.56 11.37
C VAL A 216 66.41 -25.06 11.12
N LEU A 217 66.69 -25.56 9.91
CA LEU A 217 66.55 -26.96 9.56
C LEU A 217 67.62 -27.83 10.24
N ARG A 218 68.83 -27.29 10.54
CA ARG A 218 69.85 -28.00 11.29
C ARG A 218 69.54 -28.10 12.79
N ALA A 219 68.88 -27.11 13.38
CA ALA A 219 68.66 -27.07 14.84
C ALA A 219 67.40 -27.82 15.27
N ALA A 220 66.28 -27.77 14.51
CA ALA A 220 64.99 -28.32 14.96
C ALA A 220 64.40 -29.39 14.01
N GLY A 221 64.89 -29.52 12.80
CA GLY A 221 64.32 -30.42 11.78
C GLY A 221 62.97 -29.93 11.24
N PHE A 222 62.63 -30.30 10.03
CA PHE A 222 61.36 -29.91 9.32
C PHE A 222 60.10 -30.45 10.04
N TRP A 223 60.15 -31.70 10.48
CA TRP A 223 58.98 -32.41 11.04
C TRP A 223 58.41 -31.83 12.37
N PRO A 224 59.23 -31.39 13.34
CA PRO A 224 58.68 -30.78 14.57
C PRO A 224 57.93 -29.49 14.34
N VAL A 225 58.35 -28.69 13.37
CA VAL A 225 57.65 -27.44 13.02
C VAL A 225 56.28 -27.71 12.41
N VAL A 226 56.19 -28.69 11.50
CA VAL A 226 54.92 -29.14 10.92
C VAL A 226 53.98 -29.74 11.97
N LEU A 227 54.50 -30.56 12.87
CA LEU A 227 53.74 -31.17 13.99
C LEU A 227 53.19 -30.07 14.94
N LEU A 228 54.00 -29.07 15.28
CA LEU A 228 53.59 -27.97 16.12
C LEU A 228 52.46 -27.13 15.45
N GLY A 229 52.58 -26.86 14.15
CA GLY A 229 51.54 -26.19 13.37
C GLY A 229 50.24 -26.96 13.34
N MET A 230 50.28 -28.28 13.13
CA MET A 230 49.11 -29.16 13.19
C MET A 230 48.47 -29.19 14.57
N LEU A 231 49.26 -29.27 15.66
CA LEU A 231 48.73 -29.24 17.01
C LEU A 231 48.08 -27.92 17.35
N LEU A 232 48.66 -26.77 16.93
CA LEU A 232 48.06 -25.46 17.10
C LEU A 232 46.76 -25.34 16.30
N GLY A 233 46.71 -25.79 15.06
CA GLY A 233 45.52 -25.81 14.24
C GLY A 233 44.39 -26.66 14.87
N LEU A 234 44.74 -27.82 15.41
CA LEU A 234 43.80 -28.69 16.12
C LEU A 234 43.28 -28.04 17.42
N ALA A 235 44.16 -27.39 18.19
CA ALA A 235 43.79 -26.66 19.41
C ALA A 235 42.82 -25.50 19.10
N VAL A 236 43.06 -24.75 18.03
CA VAL A 236 42.13 -23.70 17.56
C VAL A 236 40.78 -24.30 17.17
N LEU A 237 40.75 -25.40 16.45
CA LEU A 237 39.52 -26.10 16.10
C LEU A 237 38.74 -26.56 17.33
N LEU A 238 39.40 -27.11 18.36
CA LEU A 238 38.79 -27.54 19.61
C LEU A 238 38.24 -26.34 20.41
N LEU A 239 38.97 -25.23 20.46
CA LEU A 239 38.52 -23.98 21.08
C LEU A 239 37.26 -23.43 20.43
N ILE A 240 37.22 -23.37 19.09
CA ILE A 240 36.03 -22.93 18.31
C ILE A 240 34.86 -23.88 18.56
N ARG A 241 35.10 -25.15 18.75
CA ARG A 241 34.06 -26.16 19.04
C ARG A 241 33.51 -26.00 20.45
N ARG A 242 34.37 -25.70 21.44
CA ARG A 242 34.02 -25.55 22.87
C ARG A 242 33.30 -24.23 23.16
N SER A 243 33.58 -23.15 22.44
CA SER A 243 32.91 -21.85 22.62
C SER A 243 31.46 -21.83 22.11
N ARG A 244 30.97 -22.98 21.60
CA ARG A 244 29.62 -23.13 21.03
C ARG A 244 28.73 -24.15 21.75
N ALA A 245 29.23 -24.76 22.79
CA ALA A 245 28.49 -25.58 23.75
C ALA A 245 28.11 -24.72 24.96
#